data_e0d9af2c4b37122ff438e57a7c369019
#
_entry.id   e0d9af2c4b37122ff438e57a7c369019
#
_cell.length_a   1.000
_cell.length_b   1.000
_cell.length_c   1.000
_cell.angle_alpha   90.00
_cell.angle_beta   90.00
_cell.angle_gamma   90.00
#
_symmetry.space_group_name_H-M   'P 1'
#
loop_
_entity.id
_entity.type
_entity.pdbx_description
1 polymer ?
#
loop_
_entity_poly.entity_id
_entity_poly.type
_entity_poly.pdbx_seq_one_letter_code
_entity_poly.pdbx_strand_id
1 'polypeptide(L)'
;NPCEAVLVNATGSRNVADKRIEYDVEMMVMVSADKAVNPTNIMGCTKRLAEIYVQTQGGEIEQRRHCGYTKFVTTRFGNVLGSNSSVIPRFREQIAKGGPITVTRPEITHFFMAIPEACTPGCKNDRTGRTYPGRGYRNRIHGTETR
;
A
#
# COMPACT_ATOMS: atom_id res chain seq x y z
N ASN A 1 8.53 13.09 10.29
CA ASN A 1 9.87 12.70 10.76
C ASN A 1 10.40 11.55 9.88
N PRO A 2 11.49 11.76 9.12
CA PRO A 2 12.10 10.73 8.28
C PRO A 2 12.57 9.49 9.04
N CYS A 3 13.17 9.67 10.20
CA CYS A 3 13.67 8.56 11.02
C CYS A 3 12.53 7.66 11.48
N GLU A 4 11.41 8.23 11.87
CA GLU A 4 10.21 7.49 12.26
C GLU A 4 9.66 6.66 11.09
N ALA A 5 9.66 7.23 9.89
CA ALA A 5 9.23 6.52 8.69
C ALA A 5 10.13 5.29 8.40
N VAL A 6 11.43 5.40 8.60
CA VAL A 6 12.37 4.28 8.46
C VAL A 6 12.11 3.22 9.52
N LEU A 7 12.01 3.62 10.78
CA LEU A 7 11.79 2.69 11.90
C LEU A 7 10.47 1.93 11.75
N VAL A 8 9.39 2.62 11.45
CA VAL A 8 8.06 1.98 11.35
C VAL A 8 7.94 1.17 10.06
N ASN A 9 8.24 1.74 8.91
CA ASN A 9 8.00 1.06 7.63
C ASN A 9 9.05 0.01 7.31
N ALA A 10 10.34 0.31 7.44
CA ALA A 10 11.40 -0.62 7.05
C ALA A 10 11.74 -1.59 8.20
N THR A 11 12.15 -1.07 9.36
CA THR A 11 12.56 -1.92 10.48
C THR A 11 11.38 -2.69 11.06
N GLY A 12 10.20 -2.07 11.20
CA GLY A 12 9.00 -2.75 11.67
C GLY A 12 8.58 -3.90 10.75
N SER A 13 8.56 -3.68 9.43
CA SER A 13 8.23 -4.75 8.48
C SER A 13 9.25 -5.88 8.48
N ARG A 14 10.54 -5.56 8.61
CA ARG A 14 11.60 -6.54 8.78
C ARG A 14 11.38 -7.40 10.01
N ASN A 15 11.17 -6.77 11.17
CA ASN A 15 10.97 -7.50 12.43
C ASN A 15 9.78 -8.47 12.35
N VAL A 16 8.68 -8.04 11.72
CA VAL A 16 7.50 -8.90 11.52
C VAL A 16 7.83 -10.06 10.57
N ALA A 17 8.54 -9.79 9.48
CA ALA A 17 8.92 -10.82 8.52
C ALA A 17 9.87 -11.88 9.13
N ASP A 18 10.85 -11.43 9.94
CA ASP A 18 11.79 -12.33 10.61
C ASP A 18 11.07 -13.22 11.63
N LYS A 19 10.23 -12.63 12.48
CA LYS A 19 9.43 -13.36 13.47
C LYS A 19 8.46 -14.34 12.83
N ARG A 20 7.90 -13.99 11.70
CA ARG A 20 7.00 -14.85 10.98
C ARG A 20 7.70 -16.12 10.44
N ILE A 21 8.96 -16.05 10.02
CA ILE A 21 9.77 -17.22 9.66
C ILE A 21 10.04 -18.07 10.92
N GLU A 22 10.40 -17.43 12.02
CA GLU A 22 10.68 -18.08 13.31
C GLU A 22 9.47 -18.87 13.84
N TYR A 23 8.24 -18.37 13.61
CA TYR A 23 7.00 -18.99 14.09
C TYR A 23 6.27 -19.84 13.03
N ASP A 24 6.90 -20.13 11.90
CA ASP A 24 6.33 -20.94 10.80
C ASP A 24 4.90 -20.53 10.38
N VAL A 25 4.65 -19.21 10.33
CA VAL A 25 3.37 -18.70 9.90
C VAL A 25 3.16 -19.01 8.41
N GLU A 26 2.07 -19.61 8.05
CA GLU A 26 1.78 -20.11 6.70
C GLU A 26 1.87 -19.01 5.63
N MET A 27 1.34 -17.80 5.93
CA MET A 27 1.31 -16.68 4.99
C MET A 27 1.49 -15.34 5.67
N MET A 28 2.25 -14.45 5.04
CA MET A 28 2.34 -13.04 5.41
C MET A 28 1.88 -12.15 4.26
N VAL A 29 0.89 -11.32 4.50
CA VAL A 29 0.44 -10.30 3.54
C VAL A 29 0.96 -8.94 4.00
N MET A 30 1.89 -8.38 3.22
CA MET A 30 2.39 -7.03 3.44
C MET A 30 1.52 -6.02 2.71
N VAL A 31 1.02 -5.04 3.45
CA VAL A 31 0.26 -3.91 2.90
C VAL A 31 1.21 -2.76 2.56
N SER A 32 1.28 -2.42 1.30
CA SER A 32 2.06 -1.30 0.78
C SER A 32 1.15 -0.27 0.07
N ALA A 33 1.73 0.69 -0.63
CA ALA A 33 1.02 1.76 -1.31
C ALA A 33 1.52 1.96 -2.74
N ASP A 34 0.72 2.60 -3.56
CA ASP A 34 1.08 3.07 -4.90
C ASP A 34 2.35 3.94 -4.90
N LYS A 35 2.56 4.69 -3.81
CA LYS A 35 3.74 5.55 -3.60
C LYS A 35 5.07 4.80 -3.51
N ALA A 36 5.04 3.48 -3.35
CA ALA A 36 6.23 2.63 -3.36
C ALA A 36 6.67 2.21 -4.78
N VAL A 37 5.88 2.48 -5.82
CA VAL A 37 6.20 2.07 -7.21
C VAL A 37 7.37 2.88 -7.76
N ASN A 38 7.25 4.20 -7.75
CA ASN A 38 8.31 5.14 -8.14
C ASN A 38 8.45 6.17 -7.02
N PRO A 39 9.15 5.84 -5.93
CA PRO A 39 9.15 6.66 -4.75
C PRO A 39 9.91 7.98 -4.99
N THR A 40 9.22 9.09 -4.80
CA THR A 40 9.77 10.46 -4.89
C THR A 40 9.94 11.12 -3.53
N ASN A 41 9.57 10.43 -2.46
CA ASN A 41 9.65 10.92 -1.10
C ASN A 41 10.04 9.80 -0.12
N ILE A 42 10.45 10.20 1.09
CA ILE A 42 10.95 9.27 2.11
C ILE A 42 9.90 8.21 2.48
N MET A 43 8.63 8.55 2.58
CA MET A 43 7.59 7.58 2.90
C MET A 43 7.51 6.48 1.82
N GLY A 44 7.50 6.85 0.54
CA GLY A 44 7.51 5.91 -0.56
C GLY A 44 8.79 5.06 -0.58
N CYS A 45 9.96 5.68 -0.37
CA CYS A 45 11.24 4.98 -0.31
C CYS A 45 11.28 3.93 0.81
N THR A 46 10.82 4.29 2.01
CA THR A 46 10.81 3.35 3.15
C THR A 46 9.84 2.20 2.96
N LYS A 47 8.68 2.43 2.34
CA LYS A 47 7.75 1.36 1.96
C LYS A 47 8.35 0.45 0.87
N ARG A 48 9.02 1.03 -0.12
CA ARG A 48 9.71 0.25 -1.16
C ARG A 48 10.83 -0.60 -0.60
N LEU A 49 11.60 -0.07 0.34
CA LEU A 49 12.65 -0.81 1.04
C LEU A 49 12.07 -2.03 1.78
N ALA A 50 10.96 -1.83 2.48
CA ALA A 50 10.25 -2.91 3.15
C ALA A 50 9.74 -3.99 2.17
N GLU A 51 9.19 -3.58 1.01
CA GLU A 51 8.78 -4.52 -0.04
C GLU A 51 9.95 -5.36 -0.55
N ILE A 52 11.09 -4.73 -0.83
CA ILE A 52 12.29 -5.42 -1.30
C ILE A 52 12.73 -6.46 -0.27
N TYR A 53 12.77 -6.08 1.01
CA TYR A 53 13.12 -7.00 2.08
C TYR A 53 12.20 -8.23 2.11
N VAL A 54 10.90 -8.01 2.14
CA VAL A 54 9.90 -9.09 2.18
C VAL A 54 9.98 -9.99 0.94
N GLN A 55 10.17 -9.41 -0.24
CA GLN A 55 10.32 -10.16 -1.50
C GLN A 55 11.61 -11.01 -1.50
N THR A 56 12.71 -10.47 -0.96
CA THR A 56 13.97 -11.20 -0.85
C THR A 56 13.80 -12.42 0.06
N GLN A 57 13.16 -12.25 1.22
CA GLN A 57 12.88 -13.37 2.13
C GLN A 57 12.04 -14.47 1.44
N GLY A 58 11.01 -14.09 0.69
CA GLY A 58 10.21 -15.04 -0.08
C GLY A 58 11.03 -15.79 -1.12
N GLY A 59 11.88 -15.12 -1.87
CA GLY A 59 12.78 -15.74 -2.85
C GLY A 59 13.81 -16.66 -2.23
N GLU A 60 14.35 -16.35 -1.05
CA GLU A 60 15.31 -17.21 -0.34
C GLU A 60 14.66 -18.49 0.17
N ILE A 61 13.41 -18.42 0.63
CA ILE A 61 12.64 -19.61 1.03
C ILE A 61 12.32 -20.49 -0.19
N GLU A 62 11.87 -19.88 -1.30
CA GLU A 62 11.60 -20.63 -2.54
C GLU A 62 12.86 -21.33 -3.08
N GLN A 63 14.03 -20.71 -2.94
CA GLN A 63 15.31 -21.29 -3.33
C GLN A 63 15.88 -22.27 -2.29
N ARG A 64 15.13 -22.62 -1.25
CA ARG A 64 15.54 -23.48 -0.13
C ARG A 64 16.82 -23.02 0.59
N ARG A 65 17.13 -21.74 0.55
CA ARG A 65 18.26 -21.14 1.26
C ARG A 65 17.94 -20.88 2.74
N HIS A 66 16.65 -20.77 3.06
CA HIS A 66 16.13 -20.72 4.42
C HIS A 66 15.13 -21.84 4.68
N CYS A 67 15.17 -22.39 5.91
CA CYS A 67 14.14 -23.32 6.37
C CYS A 67 12.82 -22.57 6.54
N GLY A 68 11.73 -23.15 6.06
CA GLY A 68 10.38 -22.62 6.18
C GLY A 68 9.58 -22.79 4.88
N TYR A 69 8.26 -22.72 4.97
CA TYR A 69 7.34 -22.80 3.82
C TYR A 69 6.42 -21.57 3.75
N THR A 70 6.91 -20.52 4.33
CA THR A 70 6.17 -19.28 4.41
C THR A 70 5.93 -18.63 3.07
N LYS A 71 4.69 -18.32 2.75
CA LYS A 71 4.31 -17.55 1.58
C LYS A 71 4.27 -16.06 1.90
N PHE A 72 5.07 -15.27 1.17
CA PHE A 72 5.02 -13.81 1.25
C PHE A 72 4.22 -13.22 0.10
N VAL A 73 3.30 -12.35 0.42
CA VAL A 73 2.46 -11.64 -0.54
C VAL A 73 2.55 -10.14 -0.25
N THR A 74 2.79 -9.33 -1.27
CA THR A 74 2.78 -7.86 -1.15
C THR A 74 1.60 -7.30 -1.93
N THR A 75 0.73 -6.53 -1.26
CA THR A 75 -0.37 -5.81 -1.88
C THR A 75 -0.09 -4.32 -1.86
N ARG A 76 -0.49 -3.61 -2.92
CA ARG A 76 -0.38 -2.15 -3.00
C ARG A 76 -1.75 -1.54 -3.16
N PHE A 77 -2.05 -0.58 -2.31
CA PHE A 77 -3.29 0.17 -2.35
C PHE A 77 -3.04 1.58 -2.89
N GLY A 78 -4.04 2.10 -3.62
CA GLY A 78 -4.15 3.52 -3.91
C GLY A 78 -4.69 4.28 -2.70
N ASN A 79 -5.37 5.40 -2.96
CA ASN A 79 -5.99 6.17 -1.89
C ASN A 79 -7.26 5.47 -1.38
N VAL A 80 -7.33 5.24 -0.07
CA VAL A 80 -8.51 4.65 0.55
C VAL A 80 -9.47 5.76 0.98
N LEU A 81 -10.72 5.67 0.51
CA LEU A 81 -11.78 6.62 0.85
C LEU A 81 -12.04 6.61 2.37
N GLY A 82 -12.13 7.80 2.96
CA GLY A 82 -12.41 7.96 4.38
C GLY A 82 -11.20 7.77 5.31
N SER A 83 -9.99 7.57 4.77
CA SER A 83 -8.77 7.58 5.59
C SER A 83 -8.49 9.00 6.13
N ASN A 84 -7.89 9.08 7.33
CA ASN A 84 -7.61 10.36 8.00
C ASN A 84 -6.74 11.33 7.18
N SER A 85 -5.92 10.79 6.27
CA SER A 85 -5.03 11.58 5.39
C SER A 85 -5.58 11.74 3.97
N SER A 86 -6.86 11.38 3.73
CA SER A 86 -7.45 11.52 2.40
C SER A 86 -7.85 12.97 2.11
N VAL A 87 -7.87 13.32 0.84
CA VAL A 87 -8.27 14.65 0.38
C VAL A 87 -9.74 14.99 0.67
N ILE A 88 -10.59 13.98 0.81
CA ILE A 88 -12.04 14.14 0.99
C ILE A 88 -12.42 14.88 2.28
N PRO A 89 -11.90 14.53 3.48
CA PRO A 89 -12.15 15.32 4.68
C PRO A 89 -11.76 16.79 4.53
N ARG A 90 -10.63 17.06 3.87
CA ARG A 90 -10.17 18.42 3.62
C ARG A 90 -11.11 19.19 2.70
N PHE A 91 -11.61 18.57 1.64
CA PHE A 91 -12.59 19.20 0.76
C PHE A 91 -13.90 19.48 1.48
N ARG A 92 -14.38 18.53 2.28
CA ARG A 92 -15.58 18.73 3.11
C ARG A 92 -15.43 19.93 4.06
N GLU A 93 -14.29 20.06 4.70
CA GLU A 93 -14.00 21.19 5.57
C GLU A 93 -13.98 22.52 4.81
N GLN A 94 -13.36 22.58 3.64
CA GLN A 94 -13.33 23.77 2.78
C GLN A 94 -14.73 24.17 2.33
N ILE A 95 -15.55 23.21 1.91
CA ILE A 95 -16.95 23.46 1.52
C ILE A 95 -17.76 23.97 2.72
N ALA A 96 -17.63 23.36 3.89
CA ALA A 96 -18.34 23.78 5.09
C ALA A 96 -17.99 25.23 5.52
N LYS A 97 -16.76 25.67 5.24
CA LYS A 97 -16.30 27.05 5.48
C LYS A 97 -16.70 28.05 4.40
N GLY A 98 -17.44 27.62 3.37
CA GLY A 98 -17.88 28.48 2.26
C GLY A 98 -16.76 28.94 1.33
N GLY A 99 -15.55 28.34 1.44
CA GLY A 99 -14.40 28.69 0.62
C GLY A 99 -14.27 27.86 -0.65
N PRO A 100 -13.43 28.27 -1.59
CA PRO A 100 -13.14 27.48 -2.78
C PRO A 100 -12.37 26.21 -2.40
N ILE A 101 -12.60 25.13 -3.16
CA ILE A 101 -11.81 23.91 -3.03
C ILE A 101 -10.42 24.15 -3.65
N THR A 102 -9.37 23.91 -2.86
CA THR A 102 -8.00 24.07 -3.31
C THR A 102 -7.53 22.78 -4.01
N VAL A 103 -7.35 22.86 -5.32
CA VAL A 103 -6.78 21.76 -6.13
C VAL A 103 -5.36 22.15 -6.50
N THR A 104 -4.38 21.36 -6.09
CA THR A 104 -2.95 21.67 -6.34
C THR A 104 -2.58 21.50 -7.81
N ARG A 105 -3.12 20.48 -8.47
CA ARG A 105 -2.92 20.21 -9.89
C ARG A 105 -4.16 19.53 -10.46
N PRO A 106 -4.92 20.19 -11.35
CA PRO A 106 -6.17 19.65 -11.90
C PRO A 106 -5.96 18.39 -12.75
N GLU A 107 -4.81 18.25 -13.39
CA GLU A 107 -4.48 17.14 -14.28
C GLU A 107 -4.10 15.85 -13.56
N ILE A 108 -3.90 15.89 -12.25
CA ILE A 108 -3.53 14.68 -11.49
C ILE A 108 -4.76 13.79 -11.27
N THR A 109 -4.64 12.56 -11.72
CA THR A 109 -5.64 11.52 -11.45
C THR A 109 -5.19 10.65 -10.29
N HIS A 110 -6.08 10.38 -9.36
CA HIS A 110 -5.86 9.45 -8.25
C HIS A 110 -6.80 8.25 -8.36
N PHE A 111 -6.27 7.09 -7.98
CA PHE A 111 -7.10 5.90 -7.79
C PHE A 111 -7.63 5.89 -6.37
N PHE A 112 -8.93 5.74 -6.24
CA PHE A 112 -9.60 5.59 -4.96
C PHE A 112 -10.24 4.21 -4.85
N MET A 113 -10.26 3.68 -3.64
CA MET A 113 -10.95 2.44 -3.32
C MET A 113 -11.66 2.55 -1.96
N ALA A 114 -12.69 1.77 -1.77
CA ALA A 114 -13.34 1.65 -0.48
C ALA A 114 -12.57 0.67 0.43
N ILE A 115 -12.74 0.80 1.75
CA ILE A 115 -12.10 -0.10 2.71
C ILE A 115 -12.44 -1.58 2.45
N PRO A 116 -13.70 -1.96 2.16
CA PRO A 116 -14.02 -3.35 1.83
C PRO A 116 -13.30 -3.87 0.57
N GLU A 117 -13.11 -3.01 -0.43
CA GLU A 117 -12.35 -3.36 -1.63
C GLU A 117 -10.86 -3.59 -1.31
N ALA A 118 -10.30 -2.79 -0.43
CA ALA A 118 -8.91 -2.94 0.01
C ALA A 118 -8.68 -4.25 0.77
N CYS A 119 -9.68 -4.73 1.52
CA CYS A 119 -9.59 -5.98 2.28
C CYS A 119 -9.76 -7.24 1.42
N THR A 120 -10.44 -7.15 0.27
CA THR A 120 -10.74 -8.29 -0.60
C THR A 120 -9.52 -8.89 -1.34
N PRO A 121 -8.54 -8.11 -1.82
CA PRO A 121 -7.37 -8.64 -2.54
C PRO A 121 -6.50 -9.59 -1.72
N GLY A 122 -6.42 -9.40 -0.42
CA GLY A 122 -5.67 -10.28 0.48
C GLY A 122 -6.18 -11.71 0.55
N CYS A 123 -7.44 -11.93 0.15
CA CYS A 123 -8.10 -13.23 0.23
C CYS A 123 -8.10 -14.02 -1.10
N LYS A 124 -7.73 -13.39 -2.22
CA LYS A 124 -7.71 -14.05 -3.53
C LYS A 124 -6.28 -14.41 -3.94
N ASN A 125 -5.79 -15.50 -3.39
CA ASN A 125 -4.57 -16.14 -3.87
C ASN A 125 -4.88 -17.09 -5.01
N ASP A 126 -4.20 -16.94 -6.15
CA ASP A 126 -4.04 -18.07 -7.03
C ASP A 126 -2.93 -19.00 -6.48
N ARG A 127 -2.96 -20.24 -6.92
CA ARG A 127 -1.99 -21.28 -6.51
C ARG A 127 -0.56 -20.98 -6.97
N THR A 128 -0.32 -19.91 -7.74
CA THR A 128 0.99 -19.56 -8.31
C THR A 128 1.70 -18.43 -7.57
N GLY A 129 1.12 -17.92 -6.47
CA GLY A 129 1.74 -16.86 -5.66
C GLY A 129 1.76 -15.48 -6.29
N ARG A 130 1.15 -15.31 -7.46
CA ARG A 130 1.01 -14.00 -8.09
C ARG A 130 -0.14 -13.24 -7.42
N THR A 131 0.19 -12.14 -6.81
CA THR A 131 -0.81 -11.18 -6.34
C THR A 131 -1.38 -10.47 -7.56
N TYR A 132 -2.56 -10.90 -7.98
CA TYR A 132 -3.35 -10.04 -8.85
C TYR A 132 -3.90 -8.92 -7.98
N PRO A 133 -3.64 -7.65 -8.32
CA PRO A 133 -4.47 -6.59 -7.77
C PRO A 133 -5.90 -6.99 -8.11
N GLY A 134 -6.72 -7.22 -7.10
CA GLY A 134 -8.14 -7.43 -7.33
C GLY A 134 -8.55 -6.37 -8.35
N ARG A 135 -9.45 -6.69 -9.28
CA ARG A 135 -9.94 -5.72 -10.26
C ARG A 135 -10.55 -4.56 -9.47
N GLY A 136 -9.68 -3.70 -8.95
CA GLY A 136 -10.07 -2.44 -8.39
C GLY A 136 -10.76 -1.71 -9.53
N TYR A 137 -12.03 -1.42 -9.36
CA TYR A 137 -12.74 -0.56 -10.27
C TYR A 137 -11.89 0.69 -10.45
N ARG A 138 -11.46 0.93 -11.68
CA ARG A 138 -10.78 2.17 -12.06
C ARG A 138 -11.83 3.27 -12.06
N ASN A 139 -12.23 3.72 -10.90
CA ASN A 139 -12.98 4.95 -10.79
C ASN A 139 -12.00 6.11 -11.04
N ARG A 140 -11.81 6.40 -12.32
CA ARG A 140 -11.10 7.60 -12.74
C ARG A 140 -12.06 8.75 -12.49
N ILE A 141 -11.87 9.46 -11.40
CA ILE A 141 -12.54 10.75 -11.22
C ILE A 141 -11.78 11.73 -12.12
N HIS A 142 -12.32 11.98 -13.31
CA HIS A 142 -11.92 13.14 -14.10
C HIS A 142 -12.42 14.37 -13.35
N GLY A 143 -11.51 15.28 -13.05
CA GLY A 143 -11.90 16.62 -12.60
C GLY A 143 -12.77 17.23 -13.69
N THR A 144 -14.08 17.28 -13.45
CA THR A 144 -14.96 18.10 -14.26
C THR A 144 -14.62 19.55 -13.97
N GLU A 145 -14.13 20.25 -14.98
CA GLU A 145 -14.09 21.71 -14.99
C GLU A 145 -15.50 22.22 -14.70
N THR A 146 -15.67 22.78 -13.51
CA THR A 146 -16.78 23.72 -13.29
C THR A 146 -16.24 25.09 -13.64
N ARG A 147 -16.76 25.62 -14.73
CA ARG A 147 -16.68 27.05 -15.07
C ARG A 147 -17.38 27.89 -13.99
#